data_bc568e7db9c1e488c2c1380d4b192efe
#
_entry.id   bc568e7db9c1e488c2c1380d4b192efe
#
_cell.length_a   1.000
_cell.length_b   1.000
_cell.length_c   1.000
_cell.angle_alpha   90.00
_cell.angle_beta   90.00
_cell.angle_gamma   90.00
#
_symmetry.space_group_name_H-M   'P 1'
#
loop_
_entity.id
_entity.type
_entity.pdbx_description
1 polymer ?
#
loop_
_entity_poly.entity_id
_entity_poly.type
_entity_poly.pdbx_seq_one_letter_code
_entity_poly.pdbx_strand_id
1 'polypeptide(L)'
;MVSVRLVAMDWMTQRLLADYLEEGIYYRKLSEYRSEYKKKRDLVCAKLDEMKSLGIEYSKPKGGIYVWCRLPMGVDSKELNAKAYSNGISVLPGYVFYPSKNGGREYIRINFSYESAERLSEGMDILKKSIQECQSSNTCKPISLPVLE
;
A
#
# COMPACT_ATOMS: atom_id res chain seq x y z
N MET A 1 -4.61 26.56 22.62
CA MET A 1 -3.25 26.47 23.18
C MET A 1 -2.57 25.26 22.51
N VAL A 2 -1.68 25.49 21.54
CA VAL A 2 -0.99 24.42 20.81
C VAL A 2 0.21 24.03 21.67
N SER A 3 0.19 22.81 22.25
CA SER A 3 1.34 22.26 22.97
C SER A 3 2.37 21.77 21.97
N VAL A 4 3.42 22.55 21.73
CA VAL A 4 4.61 22.08 20.99
C VAL A 4 5.41 21.20 21.95
N ARG A 5 5.29 19.87 21.78
CA ARG A 5 6.21 18.94 22.42
C ARG A 5 7.51 18.94 21.65
N LEU A 6 8.52 19.62 22.18
CA LEU A 6 9.91 19.47 21.77
C LEU A 6 10.35 18.03 22.11
N VAL A 7 10.38 17.16 21.12
CA VAL A 7 11.02 15.85 21.25
C VAL A 7 12.52 16.11 21.10
N ALA A 8 13.22 16.28 22.22
CA ALA A 8 14.69 16.36 22.22
C ALA A 8 15.23 14.93 22.06
N MET A 9 16.00 14.69 21.00
CA MET A 9 16.80 13.48 20.88
C MET A 9 17.94 13.55 21.92
N ASP A 10 18.27 12.41 22.55
CA ASP A 10 19.38 12.35 23.48
C ASP A 10 20.72 12.61 22.78
N TRP A 11 21.72 13.06 23.54
CA TRP A 11 23.03 13.43 23.00
C TRP A 11 23.73 12.29 22.25
N MET A 12 23.61 11.05 22.74
CA MET A 12 24.27 9.89 22.14
C MET A 12 23.72 9.61 20.73
N THR A 13 22.40 9.64 20.57
CA THR A 13 21.74 9.45 19.26
C THR A 13 22.13 10.54 18.28
N GLN A 14 22.24 11.80 18.74
CA GLN A 14 22.68 12.91 17.88
C GLN A 14 24.13 12.73 17.44
N ARG A 15 25.02 12.32 18.35
CA ARG A 15 26.44 12.07 18.04
C ARG A 15 26.61 10.91 17.07
N LEU A 16 25.92 9.78 17.30
CA LEU A 16 25.95 8.64 16.38
C LEU A 16 25.45 9.01 14.97
N LEU A 17 24.40 9.83 14.89
CA LEU A 17 23.91 10.29 13.60
C LEU A 17 24.92 11.20 12.90
N ALA A 18 25.59 12.10 13.64
CA ALA A 18 26.63 12.95 13.09
C ALA A 18 27.78 12.12 12.51
N ASP A 19 28.33 11.20 13.28
CA ASP A 19 29.40 10.31 12.85
C ASP A 19 28.98 9.48 11.61
N TYR A 20 27.74 8.96 11.59
CA TYR A 20 27.20 8.20 10.48
C TYR A 20 27.12 9.01 9.16
N LEU A 21 26.81 10.33 9.29
CA LEU A 21 26.78 11.25 8.17
C LEU A 21 28.19 11.64 7.71
N GLU A 22 29.08 11.99 8.67
CA GLU A 22 30.45 12.40 8.42
C GLU A 22 31.30 11.30 7.75
N GLU A 23 31.12 10.06 8.15
CA GLU A 23 31.76 8.89 7.53
C GLU A 23 31.17 8.51 6.15
N GLY A 24 30.15 9.21 5.68
CA GLY A 24 29.51 8.97 4.39
C GLY A 24 28.73 7.65 4.29
N ILE A 25 28.56 6.93 5.42
CA ILE A 25 27.85 5.65 5.48
C ILE A 25 26.39 5.83 5.04
N TYR A 26 25.77 6.92 5.49
CA TYR A 26 24.39 7.27 5.10
C TYR A 26 24.20 7.32 3.58
N TYR A 27 25.06 8.05 2.88
CA TYR A 27 24.91 8.25 1.43
C TYR A 27 25.15 6.96 0.65
N ARG A 28 26.10 6.12 1.09
CA ARG A 28 26.34 4.80 0.51
C ARG A 28 25.13 3.90 0.68
N LYS A 29 24.59 3.78 1.90
CA LYS A 29 23.40 2.98 2.20
C LYS A 29 22.15 3.50 1.48
N LEU A 30 21.98 4.80 1.39
CA LEU A 30 20.86 5.41 0.65
C LEU A 30 20.88 5.03 -0.83
N SER A 31 22.07 4.98 -1.45
CA SER A 31 22.20 4.54 -2.85
C SER A 31 21.81 3.07 -3.04
N GLU A 32 22.27 2.20 -2.13
CA GLU A 32 21.91 0.77 -2.12
C GLU A 32 20.38 0.60 -2.01
N TYR A 33 19.74 1.22 -1.00
CA TYR A 33 18.30 1.14 -0.78
C TYR A 33 17.48 1.71 -1.95
N ARG A 34 17.92 2.81 -2.54
CA ARG A 34 17.24 3.38 -3.71
C ARG A 34 17.24 2.40 -4.88
N SER A 35 18.33 1.69 -5.13
CA SER A 35 18.43 0.68 -6.17
C SER A 35 17.51 -0.50 -5.88
N GLU A 36 17.52 -1.01 -4.66
CA GLU A 36 16.67 -2.12 -4.24
C GLU A 36 15.18 -1.77 -4.31
N TYR A 37 14.78 -0.64 -3.73
CA TYR A 37 13.37 -0.20 -3.74
C TYR A 37 12.87 0.11 -5.15
N LYS A 38 13.74 0.57 -6.04
CA LYS A 38 13.38 0.75 -7.45
C LYS A 38 13.00 -0.59 -8.10
N LYS A 39 13.79 -1.65 -7.86
CA LYS A 39 13.49 -3.00 -8.39
C LYS A 39 12.17 -3.53 -7.82
N LYS A 40 11.96 -3.43 -6.51
CA LYS A 40 10.73 -3.86 -5.84
C LYS A 40 9.50 -3.07 -6.33
N ARG A 41 9.64 -1.74 -6.48
CA ARG A 41 8.60 -0.90 -7.05
C ARG A 41 8.23 -1.34 -8.47
N ASP A 42 9.23 -1.54 -9.31
CA ASP A 42 9.00 -1.89 -10.72
C ASP A 42 8.34 -3.27 -10.85
N LEU A 43 8.70 -4.24 -9.98
CA LEU A 43 8.03 -5.53 -9.87
C LEU A 43 6.55 -5.38 -9.46
N VAL A 44 6.25 -4.61 -8.40
CA VAL A 44 4.86 -4.38 -7.97
C VAL A 44 4.06 -3.66 -9.05
N CYS A 45 4.66 -2.67 -9.72
CA CYS A 45 3.99 -1.98 -10.83
C CYS A 45 3.71 -2.92 -12.01
N ALA A 46 4.63 -3.82 -12.37
CA ALA A 46 4.40 -4.80 -13.42
C ALA A 46 3.23 -5.74 -13.07
N LYS A 47 3.17 -6.22 -11.83
CA LYS A 47 2.04 -7.03 -11.34
C LYS A 47 0.71 -6.25 -11.35
N LEU A 48 0.73 -4.97 -10.99
CA LEU A 48 -0.46 -4.10 -11.08
C LEU A 48 -0.90 -3.86 -12.53
N ASP A 49 0.04 -3.75 -13.47
CA ASP A 49 -0.27 -3.64 -14.91
C ASP A 49 -1.03 -4.87 -15.41
N GLU A 50 -0.69 -6.08 -14.95
CA GLU A 50 -1.45 -7.31 -15.26
C GLU A 50 -2.89 -7.29 -14.68
N MET A 51 -3.12 -6.52 -13.61
CA MET A 51 -4.43 -6.42 -12.96
C MET A 51 -5.29 -5.27 -13.54
N LYS A 52 -4.80 -4.48 -14.49
CA LYS A 52 -5.59 -3.40 -15.14
C LYS A 52 -6.84 -3.94 -15.82
N SER A 53 -6.78 -5.14 -16.36
CA SER A 53 -7.95 -5.82 -16.94
C SER A 53 -9.06 -6.11 -15.92
N LEU A 54 -8.74 -6.17 -14.64
CA LEU A 54 -9.70 -6.28 -13.53
C LEU A 54 -10.31 -4.94 -13.14
N GLY A 55 -9.78 -3.82 -13.65
CA GLY A 55 -10.24 -2.46 -13.34
C GLY A 55 -9.46 -1.78 -12.21
N ILE A 56 -8.27 -2.28 -11.86
CA ILE A 56 -7.39 -1.59 -10.91
C ILE A 56 -6.72 -0.39 -11.60
N GLU A 57 -6.66 0.72 -10.90
CA GLU A 57 -5.97 1.94 -11.37
C GLU A 57 -4.91 2.34 -10.37
N TYR A 58 -3.75 2.77 -10.86
CA TYR A 58 -2.70 3.30 -10.00
C TYR A 58 -1.82 4.29 -10.77
N SER A 59 -1.12 5.13 -10.02
CA SER A 59 -0.07 6.01 -10.57
C SER A 59 1.30 5.48 -10.13
N LYS A 60 2.20 5.26 -11.09
CA LYS A 60 3.57 4.79 -10.78
C LYS A 60 4.29 5.82 -9.92
N PRO A 61 4.67 5.49 -8.67
CA PRO A 61 5.29 6.45 -7.78
C PRO A 61 6.71 6.81 -8.27
N LYS A 62 7.04 8.11 -8.24
CA LYS A 62 8.39 8.61 -8.54
C LYS A 62 9.34 8.49 -7.35
N GLY A 63 8.81 8.25 -6.15
CA GLY A 63 9.57 8.12 -4.90
C GLY A 63 8.72 7.50 -3.80
N GLY A 64 9.28 7.39 -2.59
CA GLY A 64 8.63 6.74 -1.46
C GLY A 64 8.70 5.22 -1.52
N ILE A 65 7.90 4.58 -0.68
CA ILE A 65 7.88 3.13 -0.46
C ILE A 65 6.49 2.52 -0.60
N TYR A 66 5.54 3.28 -1.14
CA TYR A 66 4.14 2.88 -1.27
C TYR A 66 3.62 3.10 -2.68
N VAL A 67 2.68 2.24 -3.10
CA VAL A 67 1.81 2.48 -4.25
C VAL A 67 0.39 2.69 -3.74
N TRP A 68 -0.26 3.73 -4.25
CA TRP A 68 -1.67 4.02 -4.00
C TRP A 68 -2.48 3.51 -5.18
N CYS A 69 -3.44 2.63 -4.91
CA CYS A 69 -4.23 1.97 -5.93
C CYS A 69 -5.71 2.23 -5.71
N ARG A 70 -6.43 2.52 -6.79
CA ARG A 70 -7.88 2.52 -6.82
C ARG A 70 -8.36 1.12 -7.20
N LEU A 71 -9.31 0.63 -6.45
CA LEU A 71 -9.91 -0.69 -6.66
C LEU A 71 -10.94 -0.67 -7.80
N PRO A 72 -11.22 -1.82 -8.40
CA PRO A 72 -12.32 -1.96 -9.36
C PRO A 72 -13.65 -1.50 -8.76
N MET A 73 -14.55 -1.04 -9.63
CA MET A 73 -15.90 -0.65 -9.22
C MET A 73 -16.60 -1.80 -8.47
N GLY A 74 -17.21 -1.46 -7.34
CA GLY A 74 -17.93 -2.42 -6.49
C GLY A 74 -17.06 -3.18 -5.50
N VAL A 75 -15.74 -3.05 -5.53
CA VAL A 75 -14.84 -3.70 -4.55
C VAL A 75 -14.57 -2.71 -3.40
N ASP A 76 -14.94 -3.10 -2.19
CA ASP A 76 -14.68 -2.34 -0.96
C ASP A 76 -13.34 -2.78 -0.35
N SER A 77 -12.49 -1.83 0.00
CA SER A 77 -11.15 -2.10 0.53
C SER A 77 -11.14 -2.81 1.89
N LYS A 78 -12.20 -2.66 2.69
CA LYS A 78 -12.35 -3.37 3.96
C LYS A 78 -12.66 -4.86 3.72
N GLU A 79 -13.58 -5.14 2.80
CA GLU A 79 -13.92 -6.51 2.41
C GLU A 79 -12.72 -7.20 1.76
N LEU A 80 -12.05 -6.50 0.84
CA LEU A 80 -10.84 -6.99 0.20
C LEU A 80 -9.74 -7.31 1.22
N ASN A 81 -9.50 -6.42 2.19
CA ASN A 81 -8.47 -6.67 3.21
C ASN A 81 -8.80 -7.87 4.08
N ALA A 82 -10.07 -8.06 4.46
CA ALA A 82 -10.50 -9.24 5.22
C ALA A 82 -10.28 -10.54 4.41
N LYS A 83 -10.58 -10.52 3.11
CA LYS A 83 -10.36 -11.65 2.20
C LYS A 83 -8.88 -11.93 1.98
N ALA A 84 -8.10 -10.90 1.70
CA ALA A 84 -6.66 -10.99 1.53
C ALA A 84 -5.97 -11.52 2.79
N TYR A 85 -6.43 -11.08 3.97
CA TYR A 85 -5.92 -11.55 5.26
C TYR A 85 -6.16 -13.05 5.46
N SER A 86 -7.34 -13.56 5.10
CA SER A 86 -7.61 -15.01 5.16
C SER A 86 -6.74 -15.82 4.18
N ASN A 87 -6.23 -15.17 3.13
CA ASN A 87 -5.31 -15.76 2.15
C ASN A 87 -3.82 -15.52 2.50
N GLY A 88 -3.52 -14.95 3.68
CA GLY A 88 -2.16 -14.80 4.21
C GLY A 88 -1.46 -13.47 3.88
N ILE A 89 -2.15 -12.48 3.32
CA ILE A 89 -1.61 -11.14 3.08
C ILE A 89 -2.49 -10.06 3.69
N SER A 90 -1.89 -8.90 3.97
CA SER A 90 -2.62 -7.71 4.41
C SER A 90 -2.27 -6.52 3.53
N VAL A 91 -3.27 -5.76 3.13
CA VAL A 91 -3.12 -4.47 2.47
C VAL A 91 -3.76 -3.39 3.34
N LEU A 92 -3.23 -2.19 3.29
CA LEU A 92 -3.79 -1.11 4.12
C LEU A 92 -4.95 -0.42 3.38
N PRO A 93 -6.19 -0.52 3.89
CA PRO A 93 -7.34 0.10 3.27
C PRO A 93 -7.25 1.62 3.25
N GLY A 94 -7.72 2.25 2.18
CA GLY A 94 -7.60 3.68 1.98
C GLY A 94 -8.38 4.51 2.98
N TYR A 95 -9.53 4.03 3.48
CA TYR A 95 -10.35 4.77 4.44
C TYR A 95 -9.61 5.18 5.72
N VAL A 96 -8.53 4.48 6.08
CA VAL A 96 -7.68 4.80 7.25
C VAL A 96 -7.02 6.19 7.12
N PHE A 97 -6.86 6.67 5.88
CA PHE A 97 -6.21 7.95 5.58
C PHE A 97 -7.19 9.11 5.36
N TYR A 98 -8.48 8.86 5.44
CA TYR A 98 -9.51 9.87 5.24
C TYR A 98 -10.05 10.39 6.58
N PRO A 99 -10.25 11.70 6.73
CA PRO A 99 -10.82 12.29 7.94
C PRO A 99 -12.24 11.80 8.22
N SER A 100 -13.02 11.57 7.15
CA SER A 100 -14.36 11.00 7.25
C SER A 100 -14.30 9.49 7.04
N LYS A 101 -14.98 8.73 7.90
CA LYS A 101 -15.04 7.25 7.82
C LYS A 101 -15.73 6.73 6.54
N ASN A 102 -16.34 7.61 5.76
CA ASN A 102 -17.06 7.26 4.53
C ASN A 102 -16.23 7.41 3.25
N GLY A 103 -15.04 8.03 3.30
CA GLY A 103 -14.15 8.18 2.16
C GLY A 103 -13.09 7.09 2.07
N GLY A 104 -12.52 6.91 0.88
CA GLY A 104 -11.32 6.07 0.65
C GLY A 104 -11.55 4.56 0.63
N ARG A 105 -12.80 4.10 0.64
CA ARG A 105 -13.11 2.66 0.58
C ARG A 105 -12.75 2.02 -0.75
N GLU A 106 -12.69 2.82 -1.79
CA GLU A 106 -12.27 2.42 -3.14
C GLU A 106 -10.75 2.40 -3.33
N TYR A 107 -9.96 2.62 -2.27
CA TYR A 107 -8.49 2.67 -2.34
C TYR A 107 -7.82 1.69 -1.40
N ILE A 108 -6.62 1.26 -1.81
CA ILE A 108 -5.66 0.52 -0.97
C ILE A 108 -4.27 1.13 -1.10
N ARG A 109 -3.45 0.95 -0.07
CA ARG A 109 -2.03 1.27 -0.07
C ARG A 109 -1.20 0.00 0.04
N ILE A 110 -0.28 -0.19 -0.90
CA ILE A 110 0.64 -1.32 -0.94
C ILE A 110 2.04 -0.84 -0.56
N ASN A 111 2.69 -1.51 0.39
CA ASN A 111 4.09 -1.30 0.73
C ASN A 111 4.97 -2.24 -0.10
N PHE A 112 6.07 -1.73 -0.66
CA PHE A 112 7.03 -2.55 -1.40
C PHE A 112 8.44 -2.56 -0.80
N SER A 113 8.65 -1.95 0.37
CA SER A 113 9.99 -1.83 0.94
C SER A 113 10.38 -3.00 1.84
N TYR A 114 9.44 -3.57 2.57
CA TYR A 114 9.72 -4.50 3.67
C TYR A 114 10.03 -5.92 3.19
N GLU A 115 9.19 -6.49 2.37
CA GLU A 115 9.30 -7.89 1.95
C GLU A 115 10.36 -8.11 0.86
N SER A 116 10.82 -9.36 0.68
CA SER A 116 11.66 -9.75 -0.44
C SER A 116 10.91 -9.66 -1.78
N ALA A 117 11.62 -9.66 -2.89
CA ALA A 117 11.01 -9.60 -4.23
C ALA A 117 10.10 -10.80 -4.50
N GLU A 118 10.51 -12.00 -4.04
CA GLU A 118 9.77 -13.24 -4.19
C GLU A 118 8.44 -13.17 -3.42
N ARG A 119 8.48 -12.78 -2.13
CA ARG A 119 7.29 -12.63 -1.30
C ARG A 119 6.36 -11.52 -1.79
N LEU A 120 6.91 -10.43 -2.33
CA LEU A 120 6.11 -9.39 -2.98
C LEU A 120 5.38 -9.95 -4.21
N SER A 121 6.05 -10.75 -5.04
CA SER A 121 5.42 -11.36 -6.21
C SER A 121 4.28 -12.29 -5.81
N GLU A 122 4.51 -13.19 -4.84
CA GLU A 122 3.49 -14.08 -4.30
C GLU A 122 2.32 -13.30 -3.69
N GLY A 123 2.61 -12.28 -2.89
CA GLY A 123 1.59 -11.43 -2.28
C GLY A 123 0.73 -10.70 -3.31
N MET A 124 1.33 -10.24 -4.41
CA MET A 124 0.58 -9.61 -5.51
C MET A 124 -0.32 -10.61 -6.25
N ASP A 125 0.11 -11.86 -6.41
CA ASP A 125 -0.72 -12.91 -7.02
C ASP A 125 -1.92 -13.27 -6.12
N ILE A 126 -1.70 -13.34 -4.80
CA ILE A 126 -2.77 -13.52 -3.81
C ILE A 126 -3.74 -12.33 -3.83
N LEU A 127 -3.23 -11.10 -3.94
CA LEU A 127 -4.05 -9.89 -4.05
C LEU A 127 -4.94 -9.94 -5.29
N LYS A 128 -4.38 -10.31 -6.45
CA LYS A 128 -5.13 -10.49 -7.70
C LYS A 128 -6.29 -11.46 -7.53
N LYS A 129 -6.02 -12.63 -6.94
CA LYS A 129 -7.04 -13.65 -6.65
C LYS A 129 -8.11 -13.10 -5.70
N SER A 130 -7.74 -12.42 -4.64
CA SER A 130 -8.67 -11.84 -3.67
C SER A 130 -9.59 -10.79 -4.30
N ILE A 131 -9.08 -9.96 -5.23
CA ILE A 131 -9.90 -9.01 -5.99
C ILE A 131 -10.92 -9.72 -6.86
N GLN A 132 -10.51 -10.77 -7.60
CA GLN A 132 -11.41 -11.57 -8.44
C GLN A 132 -12.53 -12.23 -7.63
N GLU A 133 -12.20 -12.76 -6.45
CA GLU A 133 -13.18 -13.34 -5.53
C GLU A 133 -14.18 -12.29 -5.00
N CYS A 134 -13.72 -11.06 -4.69
CA CYS A 134 -14.61 -9.97 -4.29
C CYS A 134 -15.56 -9.55 -5.43
N GLN A 135 -15.05 -9.46 -6.66
CA GLN A 135 -15.88 -9.14 -7.83
C GLN A 135 -16.96 -10.20 -8.07
N SER A 136 -16.59 -11.49 -7.98
CA SER A 136 -17.55 -12.59 -8.15
C SER A 136 -18.62 -12.62 -7.07
N SER A 137 -18.29 -12.29 -5.84
CA SER A 137 -19.23 -12.21 -4.71
C SER A 137 -20.21 -11.06 -4.85
N ASN A 138 -19.80 -9.94 -5.45
CA ASN A 138 -20.65 -8.77 -5.68
C ASN A 138 -21.60 -8.93 -6.87
N THR A 139 -21.27 -9.77 -7.84
CA THR A 139 -22.17 -10.09 -8.97
C THR A 139 -23.40 -10.89 -8.52
N CYS A 140 -23.38 -11.47 -7.32
CA CYS A 140 -24.47 -12.24 -6.73
C CYS A 140 -25.39 -11.43 -5.79
N LYS A 141 -25.10 -10.17 -5.50
CA LYS A 141 -26.03 -9.33 -4.73
C LYS A 141 -27.13 -8.79 -5.66
N PRO A 142 -28.42 -9.12 -5.46
CA PRO A 142 -29.49 -8.54 -6.25
C PRO A 142 -29.48 -7.03 -6.04
N ILE A 143 -29.65 -6.28 -7.14
CA ILE A 143 -29.85 -4.83 -7.11
C ILE A 143 -31.14 -4.58 -6.32
N SER A 144 -31.02 -4.14 -5.08
CA SER A 144 -32.16 -3.63 -4.33
C SER A 144 -32.56 -2.30 -4.98
N LEU A 145 -33.61 -2.33 -5.81
CA LEU A 145 -34.24 -1.10 -6.32
C LEU A 145 -34.71 -0.30 -5.10
N PRO A 146 -34.50 1.03 -5.07
CA PRO A 146 -35.12 1.87 -4.04
C PRO A 146 -36.61 1.77 -4.18
N VAL A 147 -37.30 1.38 -3.10
CA VAL A 147 -38.75 1.47 -3.00
C VAL A 147 -39.05 2.95 -2.99
N LEU A 148 -39.69 3.44 -4.06
CA LEU A 148 -40.26 4.78 -4.11
C LEU A 148 -41.50 4.77 -3.20
N GLU A 149 -41.40 5.40 -2.03
CA GLU A 149 -42.56 5.89 -1.28
C GLU A 149 -42.90 7.32 -1.69
#